data_58a7d3ff21b0ceffd77e1f157804229a
#
_entry.id   58a7d3ff21b0ceffd77e1f157804229a
#
_cell.length_a   1.000
_cell.length_b   1.000
_cell.length_c   1.000
_cell.angle_alpha   90.00
_cell.angle_beta   90.00
_cell.angle_gamma   90.00
#
_symmetry.space_group_name_H-M   'P 1'
#
loop_
_entity.id
_entity.type
_entity.pdbx_description
1 polymer ?
#
loop_
_entity_poly.entity_id
_entity_poly.type
_entity_poly.pdbx_seq_one_letter_code
_entity_poly.pdbx_strand_id
1 'polypeptide(L)'
;MSAVGSYRSPLQVIRAYCELTKPKILLMLAFTSFSAALVATHGSVDFAKLLFMFIGTALSSGGAAAINMWYDRDIDAVMERTQGRPIPRGMIDPEKAFRFGLLLGVLSFVVLYVLVNPLTAWLGLAGYIYYAVIYTVWLKRRTPQNIVIGGGAGAMPVLIGWAAVTGTLSLAPILMFLIIFFWTPPHSWALALYKNAEYTKALVPMMPVVKGPRSTKRQSVVYTVLLFATSIALYFTHAVGALYLVIAVPMNVVFLYATIKMHQEADDTFVWAKRTFFWSLVYILVVFTAMMIGM
;
A
#
# COMPACT_ATOMS: atom_id res chain seq x y z
N MET A 1 -20.12 18.34 -34.58
CA MET A 1 -21.18 17.86 -33.63
C MET A 1 -20.67 18.14 -32.22
N SER A 2 -21.24 19.15 -31.57
CA SER A 2 -20.87 19.62 -30.24
C SER A 2 -21.30 18.57 -29.21
N ALA A 3 -20.32 18.03 -28.46
CA ALA A 3 -20.61 17.19 -27.28
C ALA A 3 -21.39 18.07 -26.28
N VAL A 4 -22.68 17.76 -26.11
CA VAL A 4 -23.53 18.30 -25.06
C VAL A 4 -22.85 17.92 -23.72
N GLY A 5 -22.20 18.88 -23.10
CA GLY A 5 -21.65 18.71 -21.76
C GLY A 5 -22.80 18.43 -20.78
N SER A 6 -23.02 17.17 -20.45
CA SER A 6 -24.01 16.82 -19.43
C SER A 6 -23.66 17.56 -18.14
N TYR A 7 -24.55 18.44 -17.67
CA TYR A 7 -24.41 19.12 -16.37
C TYR A 7 -24.30 18.06 -15.27
N ARG A 8 -23.11 17.93 -14.72
CA ARG A 8 -22.83 17.00 -13.62
C ARG A 8 -23.33 17.64 -12.32
N SER A 9 -24.03 16.87 -11.50
CA SER A 9 -24.41 17.38 -10.18
C SER A 9 -23.16 17.61 -9.32
N PRO A 10 -23.16 18.62 -8.42
CA PRO A 10 -22.04 18.86 -7.50
C PRO A 10 -21.63 17.61 -6.72
N LEU A 11 -22.59 16.78 -6.33
CA LEU A 11 -22.36 15.53 -5.62
C LEU A 11 -21.56 14.50 -6.46
N GLN A 12 -21.84 14.41 -7.77
CA GLN A 12 -21.07 13.53 -8.67
C GLN A 12 -19.63 13.99 -8.80
N VAL A 13 -19.38 15.30 -8.82
CA VAL A 13 -18.03 15.86 -8.86
C VAL A 13 -17.28 15.58 -7.57
N ILE A 14 -17.89 15.83 -6.42
CA ILE A 14 -17.31 15.53 -5.09
C ILE A 14 -16.95 14.04 -5.01
N ARG A 15 -17.87 13.15 -5.38
CA ARG A 15 -17.65 11.70 -5.39
C ARG A 15 -16.46 11.33 -6.28
N ALA A 16 -16.31 11.93 -7.45
CA ALA A 16 -15.22 11.67 -8.36
C ALA A 16 -13.85 12.12 -7.75
N TYR A 17 -13.79 13.26 -7.05
CA TYR A 17 -12.59 13.67 -6.31
C TYR A 17 -12.27 12.72 -5.15
N CYS A 18 -13.28 12.23 -4.41
CA CYS A 18 -13.07 11.19 -3.39
C CYS A 18 -12.54 9.89 -4.02
N GLU A 19 -13.04 9.47 -5.19
CA GLU A 19 -12.54 8.29 -5.90
C GLU A 19 -11.06 8.42 -6.29
N LEU A 20 -10.55 9.63 -6.60
CA LEU A 20 -9.12 9.89 -6.88
C LEU A 20 -8.22 9.51 -5.68
N THR A 21 -8.70 9.69 -4.46
CA THR A 21 -7.92 9.40 -3.24
C THR A 21 -7.86 7.92 -2.87
N LYS A 22 -8.56 7.03 -3.59
CA LYS A 22 -8.61 5.58 -3.34
C LYS A 22 -9.02 5.22 -1.90
N PRO A 23 -10.21 5.60 -1.42
CA PRO A 23 -10.59 5.51 -0.01
C PRO A 23 -10.50 4.10 0.58
N LYS A 24 -10.71 3.04 -0.20
CA LYS A 24 -10.58 1.65 0.26
C LYS A 24 -9.14 1.29 0.66
N ILE A 25 -8.14 1.85 -0.04
CA ILE A 25 -6.72 1.64 0.29
C ILE A 25 -6.36 2.46 1.52
N LEU A 26 -6.90 3.69 1.65
CA LEU A 26 -6.67 4.54 2.82
C LEU A 26 -7.05 3.86 4.13
N LEU A 27 -8.10 3.03 4.16
CA LEU A 27 -8.50 2.28 5.36
C LEU A 27 -7.39 1.31 5.84
N MET A 28 -6.73 0.62 4.91
CA MET A 28 -5.63 -0.28 5.26
C MET A 28 -4.40 0.49 5.75
N LEU A 29 -4.09 1.62 5.11
CA LEU A 29 -2.98 2.50 5.51
C LEU A 29 -3.26 3.12 6.90
N ALA A 30 -4.49 3.54 7.16
CA ALA A 30 -4.94 4.02 8.46
C ALA A 30 -4.81 2.92 9.54
N PHE A 31 -5.25 1.70 9.24
CA PHE A 31 -5.14 0.56 10.15
C PHE A 31 -3.69 0.25 10.52
N THR A 32 -2.78 0.18 9.56
CA THR A 32 -1.37 -0.13 9.83
C THR A 32 -0.64 1.00 10.55
N SER A 33 -0.95 2.28 10.24
CA SER A 33 -0.41 3.42 10.98
C SER A 33 -0.94 3.51 12.41
N PHE A 34 -2.22 3.21 12.62
CA PHE A 34 -2.83 3.12 13.94
C PHE A 34 -2.19 2.00 14.78
N SER A 35 -2.04 0.82 14.20
CA SER A 35 -1.39 -0.29 14.88
C SER A 35 0.02 0.07 15.34
N ALA A 36 0.80 0.75 14.50
CA ALA A 36 2.14 1.20 14.86
C ALA A 36 2.13 2.25 15.99
N ALA A 37 1.18 3.19 15.97
CA ALA A 37 1.03 4.18 17.03
C ALA A 37 0.66 3.54 18.38
N LEU A 38 -0.27 2.56 18.38
CA LEU A 38 -0.65 1.81 19.58
C LEU A 38 0.52 1.02 20.16
N VAL A 39 1.23 0.26 19.32
CA VAL A 39 2.40 -0.52 19.74
C VAL A 39 3.49 0.39 20.33
N ALA A 40 3.72 1.55 19.71
CA ALA A 40 4.72 2.52 20.16
C ALA A 40 4.46 3.11 21.55
N THR A 41 3.21 3.12 22.00
CA THR A 41 2.78 3.75 23.26
C THR A 41 2.18 2.78 24.27
N HIS A 42 2.26 1.48 24.00
CA HIS A 42 1.60 0.43 24.80
C HIS A 42 0.14 0.78 25.13
N GLY A 43 -0.60 1.25 24.09
CA GLY A 43 -2.02 1.56 24.20
C GLY A 43 -2.37 2.96 24.72
N SER A 44 -1.42 3.72 25.23
CA SER A 44 -1.65 5.10 25.73
C SER A 44 -1.45 6.12 24.63
N VAL A 45 -2.51 6.52 23.94
CA VAL A 45 -2.44 7.40 22.78
C VAL A 45 -3.13 8.74 23.01
N ASP A 46 -2.52 9.81 22.49
CA ASP A 46 -3.14 11.11 22.35
C ASP A 46 -4.09 11.12 21.14
N PHE A 47 -5.40 11.17 21.40
CA PHE A 47 -6.42 11.15 20.34
C PHE A 47 -6.32 12.32 19.38
N ALA A 48 -5.89 13.50 19.81
CA ALA A 48 -5.73 14.66 18.93
C ALA A 48 -4.58 14.42 17.95
N LYS A 49 -3.45 13.91 18.42
CA LYS A 49 -2.33 13.55 17.55
C LYS A 49 -2.70 12.43 16.56
N LEU A 50 -3.44 11.40 17.02
CA LEU A 50 -3.93 10.36 16.13
C LEU A 50 -4.84 10.92 15.04
N LEU A 51 -5.79 11.78 15.39
CA LEU A 51 -6.71 12.38 14.42
C LEU A 51 -5.94 13.17 13.35
N PHE A 52 -5.01 14.05 13.76
CA PHE A 52 -4.23 14.82 12.79
C PHE A 52 -3.23 13.97 12.00
N MET A 53 -2.67 12.92 12.59
CA MET A 53 -1.88 11.92 11.88
C MET A 53 -2.72 11.23 10.79
N PHE A 54 -3.96 10.80 11.09
CA PHE A 54 -4.85 10.19 10.10
C PHE A 54 -5.21 11.16 8.98
N ILE A 55 -5.59 12.40 9.32
CA ILE A 55 -5.90 13.43 8.32
C ILE A 55 -4.68 13.66 7.42
N GLY A 56 -3.51 13.89 7.99
CA GLY A 56 -2.29 14.13 7.24
C GLY A 56 -1.87 12.93 6.36
N THR A 57 -1.96 11.71 6.90
CA THR A 57 -1.65 10.48 6.13
C THR A 57 -2.65 10.26 5.00
N ALA A 58 -3.95 10.52 5.24
CA ALA A 58 -4.98 10.42 4.21
C ALA A 58 -4.77 11.45 3.09
N LEU A 59 -4.40 12.68 3.43
CA LEU A 59 -4.07 13.73 2.47
C LEU A 59 -2.81 13.36 1.65
N SER A 60 -1.75 12.86 2.30
CA SER A 60 -0.52 12.41 1.62
C SER A 60 -0.82 11.28 0.63
N SER A 61 -1.40 10.20 1.13
CA SER A 61 -1.68 9.00 0.32
C SER A 61 -2.72 9.28 -0.77
N GLY A 62 -3.77 10.06 -0.45
CA GLY A 62 -4.80 10.46 -1.40
C GLY A 62 -4.26 11.37 -2.50
N GLY A 63 -3.40 12.33 -2.14
CA GLY A 63 -2.74 13.21 -3.09
C GLY A 63 -1.83 12.43 -4.04
N ALA A 64 -0.98 11.54 -3.51
CA ALA A 64 -0.12 10.68 -4.32
C ALA A 64 -0.95 9.73 -5.21
N ALA A 65 -2.11 9.24 -4.75
CA ALA A 65 -3.02 8.44 -5.56
C ALA A 65 -3.66 9.23 -6.71
N ALA A 66 -3.99 10.50 -6.50
CA ALA A 66 -4.50 11.39 -7.56
C ALA A 66 -3.43 11.63 -8.63
N ILE A 67 -2.17 11.88 -8.23
CA ILE A 67 -1.02 11.98 -9.15
C ILE A 67 -0.82 10.67 -9.92
N ASN A 68 -0.92 9.52 -9.25
CA ASN A 68 -0.84 8.21 -9.89
C ASN A 68 -1.94 8.03 -10.95
N MET A 69 -3.20 8.39 -10.66
CA MET A 69 -4.28 8.30 -11.65
C MET A 69 -4.11 9.29 -12.82
N TRP A 70 -3.57 10.47 -12.55
CA TRP A 70 -3.23 11.43 -13.61
C TRP A 70 -2.16 10.88 -14.55
N TYR A 71 -1.07 10.33 -13.99
CA TYR A 71 0.05 9.80 -14.77
C TYR A 71 -0.33 8.54 -15.55
N ASP A 72 -1.11 7.65 -14.94
CA ASP A 72 -1.49 6.34 -15.49
C ASP A 72 -2.79 6.37 -16.31
N ARG A 73 -3.35 7.54 -16.65
CA ARG A 73 -4.65 7.66 -17.33
C ARG A 73 -4.76 6.89 -18.64
N ASP A 74 -3.67 6.73 -19.36
CA ASP A 74 -3.56 5.93 -20.58
C ASP A 74 -3.65 4.42 -20.30
N ILE A 75 -2.90 3.94 -19.33
CA ILE A 75 -2.94 2.55 -18.85
C ILE A 75 -4.34 2.25 -18.27
N ASP A 76 -4.87 3.16 -17.48
CA ASP A 76 -6.17 3.00 -16.82
C ASP A 76 -7.34 2.88 -17.80
N ALA A 77 -7.25 3.53 -18.94
CA ALA A 77 -8.27 3.45 -20.00
C ALA A 77 -8.28 2.08 -20.69
N VAL A 78 -7.17 1.34 -20.67
CA VAL A 78 -7.03 0.04 -21.35
C VAL A 78 -7.38 -1.13 -20.45
N MET A 79 -7.16 -1.02 -19.12
CA MET A 79 -7.36 -2.09 -18.17
C MET A 79 -8.82 -2.13 -17.66
N GLU A 80 -9.49 -3.28 -17.75
CA GLU A 80 -10.88 -3.45 -17.30
C GLU A 80 -11.11 -3.00 -15.86
N ARG A 81 -10.16 -3.29 -14.98
CA ARG A 81 -10.23 -2.93 -13.56
C ARG A 81 -10.20 -1.42 -13.31
N THR A 82 -9.60 -0.63 -14.19
CA THR A 82 -9.31 0.79 -13.95
C THR A 82 -9.96 1.74 -14.95
N GLN A 83 -10.54 1.25 -16.06
CA GLN A 83 -11.30 2.07 -17.03
C GLN A 83 -12.48 2.83 -16.39
N GLY A 84 -13.01 2.32 -15.27
CA GLY A 84 -14.05 2.96 -14.48
C GLY A 84 -13.57 4.11 -13.58
N ARG A 85 -12.29 4.49 -13.58
CA ARG A 85 -11.74 5.59 -12.78
C ARG A 85 -12.21 6.95 -13.27
N PRO A 86 -12.20 8.00 -12.41
CA PRO A 86 -12.73 9.32 -12.76
C PRO A 86 -12.13 9.97 -14.00
N ILE A 87 -10.81 9.82 -14.22
CA ILE A 87 -10.12 10.44 -15.37
C ILE A 87 -10.48 9.73 -16.69
N PRO A 88 -10.34 8.38 -16.84
CA PRO A 88 -10.76 7.67 -18.04
C PRO A 88 -12.23 7.88 -18.39
N ARG A 89 -13.13 7.97 -17.39
CA ARG A 89 -14.55 8.29 -17.61
C ARG A 89 -14.80 9.76 -18.00
N GLY A 90 -13.77 10.60 -18.07
CA GLY A 90 -13.93 12.02 -18.33
C GLY A 90 -14.66 12.79 -17.22
N MET A 91 -14.76 12.23 -15.99
CA MET A 91 -15.43 12.89 -14.85
C MET A 91 -14.62 14.05 -14.29
N ILE A 92 -13.31 13.95 -14.33
CA ILE A 92 -12.36 14.98 -13.86
C ILE A 92 -11.33 15.21 -14.98
N ASP A 93 -11.06 16.47 -15.27
CA ASP A 93 -10.00 16.87 -16.15
C ASP A 93 -8.63 16.45 -15.57
N PRO A 94 -7.71 15.86 -16.37
CA PRO A 94 -6.41 15.40 -15.90
C PRO A 94 -5.61 16.47 -15.17
N GLU A 95 -5.61 17.70 -15.67
CA GLU A 95 -4.87 18.80 -15.07
C GLU A 95 -5.43 19.20 -13.71
N LYS A 96 -6.76 19.16 -13.55
CA LYS A 96 -7.42 19.38 -12.26
C LYS A 96 -7.09 18.30 -11.28
N ALA A 97 -7.02 17.02 -11.72
CA ALA A 97 -6.61 15.91 -10.87
C ALA A 97 -5.15 16.06 -10.39
N PHE A 98 -4.25 16.50 -11.27
CA PHE A 98 -2.85 16.77 -10.94
C PHE A 98 -2.72 17.87 -9.87
N ARG A 99 -3.36 19.04 -10.10
CA ARG A 99 -3.37 20.16 -9.13
C ARG A 99 -3.98 19.78 -7.80
N PHE A 100 -5.06 19.01 -7.82
CA PHE A 100 -5.67 18.47 -6.60
C PHE A 100 -4.68 17.58 -5.84
N GLY A 101 -3.97 16.68 -6.53
CA GLY A 101 -2.96 15.82 -5.93
C GLY A 101 -1.82 16.62 -5.26
N LEU A 102 -1.32 17.68 -5.92
CA LEU A 102 -0.32 18.59 -5.35
C LEU A 102 -0.83 19.33 -4.12
N LEU A 103 -2.05 19.88 -4.21
CA LEU A 103 -2.67 20.59 -3.08
C LEU A 103 -2.78 19.67 -1.84
N LEU A 104 -3.26 18.43 -2.03
CA LEU A 104 -3.35 17.48 -0.92
C LEU A 104 -1.98 17.16 -0.31
N GLY A 105 -0.92 17.05 -1.13
CA GLY A 105 0.45 16.83 -0.67
C GLY A 105 0.96 17.99 0.21
N VAL A 106 0.74 19.23 -0.22
CA VAL A 106 1.11 20.44 0.56
C VAL A 106 0.31 20.51 1.86
N LEU A 107 -1.01 20.31 1.79
CA LEU A 107 -1.86 20.33 2.99
C LEU A 107 -1.47 19.22 3.96
N SER A 108 -1.12 18.03 3.48
CA SER A 108 -0.61 16.94 4.31
C SER A 108 0.62 17.35 5.09
N PHE A 109 1.63 17.93 4.41
CA PHE A 109 2.86 18.36 5.04
C PHE A 109 2.60 19.41 6.13
N VAL A 110 1.76 20.41 5.83
CA VAL A 110 1.41 21.47 6.79
C VAL A 110 0.69 20.88 8.03
N VAL A 111 -0.32 20.03 7.82
CA VAL A 111 -1.07 19.40 8.92
C VAL A 111 -0.14 18.56 9.79
N LEU A 112 0.69 17.71 9.19
CA LEU A 112 1.61 16.85 9.96
C LEU A 112 2.69 17.65 10.66
N TYR A 113 3.22 18.71 10.04
CA TYR A 113 4.28 19.53 10.62
C TYR A 113 3.81 20.34 11.81
N VAL A 114 2.65 21.01 11.67
CA VAL A 114 2.13 21.95 12.67
C VAL A 114 1.38 21.24 13.80
N LEU A 115 0.59 20.19 13.46
CA LEU A 115 -0.36 19.58 14.40
C LEU A 115 0.09 18.21 14.93
N VAL A 116 1.20 17.67 14.42
CA VAL A 116 1.77 16.39 14.92
C VAL A 116 3.23 16.59 15.32
N ASN A 117 4.17 16.49 14.41
CA ASN A 117 5.59 16.82 14.63
C ASN A 117 6.37 16.86 13.29
N PRO A 118 7.56 17.49 13.25
CA PRO A 118 8.37 17.60 12.03
C PRO A 118 8.77 16.25 11.41
N LEU A 119 9.16 15.26 12.23
CA LEU A 119 9.57 13.94 11.71
C LEU A 119 8.44 13.26 10.94
N THR A 120 7.23 13.29 11.50
CA THR A 120 6.03 12.72 10.86
C THR A 120 5.73 13.42 9.53
N ALA A 121 5.89 14.74 9.45
CA ALA A 121 5.70 15.50 8.22
C ALA A 121 6.70 15.10 7.14
N TRP A 122 7.98 14.96 7.47
CA TRP A 122 9.01 14.52 6.52
C TRP A 122 8.79 13.08 6.06
N LEU A 123 8.35 12.17 6.94
CA LEU A 123 7.99 10.82 6.56
C LEU A 123 6.75 10.79 5.66
N GLY A 124 5.75 11.64 5.93
CA GLY A 124 4.58 11.80 5.08
C GLY A 124 4.94 12.30 3.67
N LEU A 125 5.83 13.31 3.59
CA LEU A 125 6.36 13.83 2.33
C LEU A 125 7.20 12.77 1.58
N ALA A 126 8.05 12.04 2.30
CA ALA A 126 8.83 10.95 1.72
C ALA A 126 7.93 9.86 1.14
N GLY A 127 6.87 9.45 1.84
CA GLY A 127 5.87 8.51 1.34
C GLY A 127 5.12 9.01 0.10
N TYR A 128 4.75 10.29 0.10
CA TYR A 128 4.13 10.96 -1.04
C TYR A 128 5.02 10.93 -2.28
N ILE A 129 6.28 11.37 -2.15
CA ILE A 129 7.25 11.38 -3.23
C ILE A 129 7.54 9.95 -3.69
N TYR A 130 7.69 9.04 -2.74
CA TYR A 130 7.96 7.64 -3.04
C TYR A 130 6.86 7.02 -3.92
N TYR A 131 5.59 7.25 -3.59
CA TYR A 131 4.48 6.75 -4.38
C TYR A 131 4.26 7.53 -5.69
N ALA A 132 4.21 8.86 -5.63
CA ALA A 132 3.88 9.68 -6.78
C ALA A 132 5.02 9.72 -7.82
N VAL A 133 6.28 9.81 -7.38
CA VAL A 133 7.43 9.98 -8.28
C VAL A 133 8.16 8.65 -8.47
N ILE A 134 8.71 8.07 -7.39
CA ILE A 134 9.60 6.91 -7.50
C ILE A 134 8.83 5.72 -8.08
N TYR A 135 7.71 5.34 -7.46
CA TYR A 135 6.94 4.21 -7.97
C TYR A 135 6.23 4.54 -9.28
N THR A 136 5.43 5.61 -9.33
CA THR A 136 4.52 5.87 -10.46
C THR A 136 5.29 6.30 -11.72
N VAL A 137 6.18 7.29 -11.60
CA VAL A 137 6.86 7.87 -12.78
C VAL A 137 8.09 7.06 -13.17
N TRP A 138 8.90 6.64 -12.20
CA TRP A 138 10.18 5.99 -12.52
C TRP A 138 10.08 4.48 -12.69
N LEU A 139 9.44 3.75 -11.76
CA LEU A 139 9.56 2.31 -11.70
C LEU A 139 8.48 1.57 -12.49
N LYS A 140 7.21 2.00 -12.37
CA LYS A 140 6.04 1.23 -12.81
C LYS A 140 6.11 0.82 -14.27
N ARG A 141 6.62 1.68 -15.14
CA ARG A 141 6.69 1.46 -16.59
C ARG A 141 8.05 0.96 -17.07
N ARG A 142 9.07 0.81 -16.20
CA ARG A 142 10.46 0.58 -16.60
C ARG A 142 11.05 -0.73 -16.10
N THR A 143 10.53 -1.30 -15.03
CA THR A 143 11.16 -2.47 -14.42
C THR A 143 10.15 -3.45 -13.82
N PRO A 144 10.40 -4.77 -13.92
CA PRO A 144 9.60 -5.78 -13.24
C PRO A 144 9.75 -5.74 -11.71
N GLN A 145 10.78 -5.05 -11.19
CA GLN A 145 10.97 -4.80 -9.75
C GLN A 145 10.11 -3.65 -9.21
N ASN A 146 9.23 -3.08 -10.04
CA ASN A 146 8.38 -1.96 -9.66
C ASN A 146 7.58 -2.21 -8.38
N ILE A 147 7.09 -3.43 -8.17
CA ILE A 147 6.33 -3.82 -6.98
C ILE A 147 7.24 -3.99 -5.77
N VAL A 148 8.44 -4.54 -5.94
CA VAL A 148 9.39 -4.74 -4.83
C VAL A 148 9.78 -3.38 -4.26
N ILE A 149 10.38 -2.54 -5.09
CA ILE A 149 10.81 -1.21 -4.66
C ILE A 149 9.58 -0.36 -4.31
N GLY A 150 8.56 -0.30 -5.17
CA GLY A 150 7.34 0.48 -4.96
C GLY A 150 6.54 0.11 -3.70
N GLY A 151 6.70 -1.13 -3.21
CA GLY A 151 6.06 -1.61 -1.97
C GLY A 151 6.42 -0.78 -0.73
N GLY A 152 7.59 -0.12 -0.74
CA GLY A 152 7.98 0.78 0.33
C GLY A 152 6.98 1.93 0.56
N ALA A 153 6.34 2.43 -0.49
CA ALA A 153 5.31 3.46 -0.36
C ALA A 153 4.13 3.01 0.51
N GLY A 154 3.67 1.76 0.34
CA GLY A 154 2.60 1.16 1.15
C GLY A 154 3.01 0.85 2.59
N ALA A 155 4.30 0.77 2.88
CA ALA A 155 4.84 0.52 4.22
C ALA A 155 5.09 1.82 5.02
N MET A 156 5.20 2.98 4.37
CA MET A 156 5.44 4.28 5.04
C MET A 156 4.45 4.62 6.15
N PRO A 157 3.14 4.31 6.08
CA PRO A 157 2.19 4.61 7.15
C PRO A 157 2.59 4.06 8.51
N VAL A 158 3.30 2.93 8.57
CA VAL A 158 3.82 2.37 9.83
C VAL A 158 4.83 3.32 10.48
N LEU A 159 5.78 3.84 9.70
CA LEU A 159 6.77 4.79 10.20
C LEU A 159 6.11 6.11 10.62
N ILE A 160 5.12 6.56 9.85
CA ILE A 160 4.33 7.76 10.13
C ILE A 160 3.58 7.60 11.46
N GLY A 161 2.88 6.46 11.64
CA GLY A 161 2.12 6.16 12.86
C GLY A 161 3.00 6.13 14.11
N TRP A 162 4.13 5.45 14.04
CA TRP A 162 5.10 5.39 15.14
C TRP A 162 5.68 6.78 15.46
N ALA A 163 6.20 7.48 14.45
CA ALA A 163 6.81 8.79 14.61
C ALA A 163 5.82 9.85 15.12
N ALA A 164 4.53 9.73 14.79
CA ALA A 164 3.51 10.68 15.23
C ALA A 164 3.37 10.74 16.75
N VAL A 165 3.51 9.62 17.43
CA VAL A 165 3.33 9.52 18.88
C VAL A 165 4.65 9.59 19.65
N THR A 166 5.77 9.14 19.07
CA THR A 166 7.09 9.09 19.75
C THR A 166 8.02 10.23 19.38
N GLY A 167 7.85 10.86 18.20
CA GLY A 167 8.79 11.85 17.64
C GLY A 167 10.14 11.24 17.19
N THR A 168 10.29 9.90 17.21
CA THR A 168 11.55 9.18 16.91
C THR A 168 11.29 7.94 16.08
N LEU A 169 12.35 7.30 15.60
CA LEU A 169 12.32 5.96 15.01
C LEU A 169 13.27 5.05 15.76
N SER A 170 12.84 3.80 15.97
CA SER A 170 13.64 2.72 16.55
C SER A 170 13.68 1.52 15.59
N LEU A 171 14.26 0.41 16.02
CA LEU A 171 14.29 -0.81 15.21
C LEU A 171 12.88 -1.41 15.01
N ALA A 172 11.99 -1.29 16.00
CA ALA A 172 10.64 -1.86 15.94
C ALA A 172 9.83 -1.34 14.73
N PRO A 173 9.62 -0.02 14.52
CA PRO A 173 8.87 0.48 13.36
C PRO A 173 9.57 0.16 12.03
N ILE A 174 10.90 0.03 12.01
CA ILE A 174 11.64 -0.41 10.81
C ILE A 174 11.28 -1.86 10.47
N LEU A 175 11.24 -2.76 11.45
CA LEU A 175 10.81 -4.14 11.23
C LEU A 175 9.32 -4.23 10.85
N MET A 176 8.45 -3.44 11.46
CA MET A 176 7.04 -3.34 11.06
C MET A 176 6.89 -2.83 9.62
N PHE A 177 7.70 -1.85 9.20
CA PHE A 177 7.78 -1.40 7.81
C PHE A 177 8.24 -2.54 6.89
N LEU A 178 9.30 -3.27 7.26
CA LEU A 178 9.84 -4.38 6.48
C LEU A 178 8.84 -5.54 6.35
N ILE A 179 7.98 -5.77 7.34
CA ILE A 179 6.88 -6.74 7.25
C ILE A 179 5.96 -6.39 6.07
N ILE A 180 5.51 -5.15 5.94
CA ILE A 180 4.67 -4.73 4.81
C ILE A 180 5.47 -4.73 3.51
N PHE A 181 6.72 -4.29 3.55
CA PHE A 181 7.60 -4.26 2.39
C PHE A 181 7.79 -5.66 1.78
N PHE A 182 8.12 -6.66 2.59
CA PHE A 182 8.29 -8.05 2.13
C PHE A 182 6.96 -8.77 1.84
N TRP A 183 5.87 -8.34 2.46
CA TRP A 183 4.53 -8.82 2.14
C TRP A 183 4.04 -8.36 0.75
N THR A 184 4.44 -7.17 0.31
CA THR A 184 3.93 -6.55 -0.92
C THR A 184 4.21 -7.38 -2.19
N PRO A 185 5.42 -7.93 -2.44
CA PRO A 185 5.67 -8.72 -3.64
C PRO A 185 4.78 -9.98 -3.74
N PRO A 186 4.72 -10.92 -2.77
CA PRO A 186 3.90 -12.10 -2.89
C PRO A 186 2.40 -11.78 -3.01
N HIS A 187 1.92 -10.74 -2.33
CA HIS A 187 0.55 -10.25 -2.47
C HIS A 187 0.25 -9.76 -3.89
N SER A 188 1.04 -8.82 -4.38
CA SER A 188 0.79 -8.16 -5.67
C SER A 188 1.07 -9.08 -6.86
N TRP A 189 2.08 -9.95 -6.76
CA TRP A 189 2.40 -10.89 -7.82
C TRP A 189 1.39 -12.04 -7.90
N ALA A 190 0.81 -12.45 -6.77
CA ALA A 190 -0.31 -13.39 -6.79
C ALA A 190 -1.47 -12.84 -7.63
N LEU A 191 -1.84 -11.55 -7.46
CA LEU A 191 -2.82 -10.87 -8.31
C LEU A 191 -2.35 -10.79 -9.78
N ALA A 192 -1.09 -10.41 -10.00
CA ALA A 192 -0.55 -10.22 -11.34
C ALA A 192 -0.49 -11.53 -12.16
N LEU A 193 -0.35 -12.68 -11.52
CA LEU A 193 -0.35 -13.97 -12.18
C LEU A 193 -1.68 -14.26 -12.88
N TYR A 194 -2.80 -14.13 -12.19
CA TYR A 194 -4.11 -14.45 -12.82
C TYR A 194 -4.72 -13.24 -13.57
N LYS A 195 -4.09 -12.06 -13.49
CA LYS A 195 -4.43 -10.86 -14.27
C LYS A 195 -3.35 -10.54 -15.33
N ASN A 196 -2.49 -11.52 -15.66
CA ASN A 196 -1.33 -11.31 -16.53
C ASN A 196 -1.71 -10.73 -17.89
N ALA A 197 -2.81 -11.20 -18.50
CA ALA A 197 -3.29 -10.72 -19.79
C ALA A 197 -3.62 -9.21 -19.78
N GLU A 198 -4.24 -8.70 -18.70
CA GLU A 198 -4.53 -7.26 -18.56
C GLU A 198 -3.26 -6.43 -18.50
N TYR A 199 -2.24 -6.88 -17.74
CA TYR A 199 -0.95 -6.19 -17.63
C TYR A 199 -0.15 -6.22 -18.94
N THR A 200 -0.19 -7.35 -19.66
CA THR A 200 0.43 -7.48 -20.99
C THR A 200 -0.21 -6.51 -21.98
N LYS A 201 -1.55 -6.47 -22.03
CA LYS A 201 -2.29 -5.54 -22.89
C LYS A 201 -1.99 -4.07 -22.60
N ALA A 202 -1.79 -3.74 -21.34
CA ALA A 202 -1.47 -2.38 -20.87
C ALA A 202 0.04 -2.05 -20.95
N LEU A 203 0.88 -2.95 -21.46
CA LEU A 203 2.34 -2.81 -21.57
C LEU A 203 3.02 -2.46 -20.23
N VAL A 204 2.45 -2.93 -19.10
CA VAL A 204 3.06 -2.76 -17.78
C VAL A 204 3.99 -3.93 -17.50
N PRO A 205 5.30 -3.70 -17.28
CA PRO A 205 6.30 -4.76 -17.12
C PRO A 205 6.23 -5.41 -15.74
N MET A 206 5.10 -6.06 -15.42
CA MET A 206 4.97 -6.83 -14.18
C MET A 206 5.87 -8.06 -14.21
N MET A 207 6.27 -8.55 -13.03
CA MET A 207 7.16 -9.70 -12.92
C MET A 207 6.70 -10.92 -13.76
N PRO A 208 5.41 -11.36 -13.72
CA PRO A 208 4.98 -12.49 -14.55
C PRO A 208 4.97 -12.18 -16.05
N VAL A 209 4.81 -10.91 -16.46
CA VAL A 209 4.88 -10.50 -17.87
C VAL A 209 6.31 -10.61 -18.42
N VAL A 210 7.31 -10.17 -17.65
CA VAL A 210 8.71 -10.05 -18.10
C VAL A 210 9.53 -11.30 -17.82
N LYS A 211 9.36 -11.91 -16.63
CA LYS A 211 10.17 -13.04 -16.14
C LYS A 211 9.40 -14.37 -16.09
N GLY A 212 8.15 -14.36 -16.51
CA GLY A 212 7.26 -15.53 -16.54
C GLY A 212 6.71 -15.94 -15.17
N PRO A 213 5.68 -16.82 -15.18
CA PRO A 213 5.00 -17.26 -13.97
C PRO A 213 5.94 -18.01 -13.00
N ARG A 214 6.79 -18.92 -13.52
CA ARG A 214 7.70 -19.74 -12.69
C ARG A 214 8.65 -18.92 -11.84
N SER A 215 9.29 -17.91 -12.44
CA SER A 215 10.20 -17.00 -11.74
C SER A 215 9.45 -16.17 -10.68
N THR A 216 8.25 -15.69 -11.02
CA THR A 216 7.40 -14.91 -10.11
C THR A 216 7.00 -15.72 -8.88
N LYS A 217 6.52 -16.95 -9.07
CA LYS A 217 6.14 -17.88 -8.01
C LYS A 217 7.32 -18.18 -7.08
N ARG A 218 8.52 -18.48 -7.64
CA ARG A 218 9.74 -18.72 -6.86
C ARG A 218 10.14 -17.50 -6.00
N GLN A 219 10.16 -16.30 -6.58
CA GLN A 219 10.50 -15.08 -5.86
C GLN A 219 9.47 -14.78 -4.77
N SER A 220 8.18 -15.07 -4.99
CA SER A 220 7.13 -14.92 -3.96
C SER A 220 7.44 -15.76 -2.71
N VAL A 221 7.95 -16.99 -2.87
CA VAL A 221 8.39 -17.82 -1.73
C VAL A 221 9.55 -17.16 -0.98
N VAL A 222 10.55 -16.64 -1.71
CA VAL A 222 11.72 -15.98 -1.08
C VAL A 222 11.27 -14.78 -0.23
N TYR A 223 10.41 -13.92 -0.79
CA TYR A 223 9.90 -12.76 -0.04
C TYR A 223 9.02 -13.15 1.14
N THR A 224 8.28 -14.27 1.06
CA THR A 224 7.51 -14.79 2.21
C THR A 224 8.41 -15.34 3.31
N VAL A 225 9.56 -15.94 2.97
CA VAL A 225 10.58 -16.36 3.96
C VAL A 225 11.19 -15.14 4.64
N LEU A 226 11.55 -14.09 3.89
CA LEU A 226 12.05 -12.83 4.46
C LEU A 226 11.02 -12.15 5.36
N LEU A 227 9.74 -12.16 4.95
CA LEU A 227 8.61 -11.69 5.74
C LEU A 227 8.52 -12.46 7.07
N PHE A 228 8.58 -13.78 7.02
CA PHE A 228 8.53 -14.63 8.21
C PHE A 228 9.69 -14.30 9.18
N ALA A 229 10.91 -14.27 8.68
CA ALA A 229 12.09 -13.92 9.48
C ALA A 229 11.94 -12.54 10.14
N THR A 230 11.48 -11.54 9.39
CA THR A 230 11.26 -10.18 9.89
C THR A 230 10.15 -10.13 10.94
N SER A 231 9.07 -10.89 10.74
CA SER A 231 7.97 -11.01 11.71
C SER A 231 8.46 -11.59 13.04
N ILE A 232 9.32 -12.60 13.01
CA ILE A 232 9.94 -13.15 14.24
C ILE A 232 10.90 -12.14 14.86
N ALA A 233 11.72 -11.44 14.04
CA ALA A 233 12.67 -10.46 14.52
C ALA A 233 12.03 -9.32 15.31
N LEU A 234 10.78 -8.95 15.00
CA LEU A 234 10.04 -7.92 15.72
C LEU A 234 9.90 -8.25 17.22
N TYR A 235 9.70 -9.51 17.58
CA TYR A 235 9.60 -9.94 18.97
C TYR A 235 10.85 -9.57 19.81
N PHE A 236 12.04 -9.67 19.23
CA PHE A 236 13.28 -9.36 19.92
C PHE A 236 13.52 -7.86 20.15
N THR A 237 12.66 -7.00 19.62
CA THR A 237 12.68 -5.56 19.94
C THR A 237 11.95 -5.24 21.26
N HIS A 238 11.28 -6.21 21.86
CA HIS A 238 10.41 -6.04 23.03
C HIS A 238 9.24 -5.06 22.83
N ALA A 239 8.95 -4.67 21.59
CA ALA A 239 7.76 -3.87 21.28
C ALA A 239 6.48 -4.70 21.29
N VAL A 240 6.60 -6.02 21.19
CA VAL A 240 5.52 -7.00 21.25
C VAL A 240 5.92 -8.19 22.11
N GLY A 241 4.97 -8.77 22.85
CA GLY A 241 5.18 -9.89 23.74
C GLY A 241 4.92 -11.25 23.12
N ALA A 242 4.93 -12.31 23.93
CA ALA A 242 4.79 -13.70 23.49
C ALA A 242 3.44 -13.98 22.80
N LEU A 243 2.35 -13.30 23.19
CA LEU A 243 1.04 -13.45 22.56
C LEU A 243 1.08 -13.12 21.06
N TYR A 244 1.87 -12.10 20.68
CA TYR A 244 2.11 -11.82 19.27
C TYR A 244 2.65 -13.04 18.52
N LEU A 245 3.68 -13.73 19.06
CA LEU A 245 4.27 -14.92 18.41
C LEU A 245 3.25 -16.05 18.27
N VAL A 246 2.43 -16.30 19.29
CA VAL A 246 1.40 -17.34 19.27
C VAL A 246 0.45 -17.17 18.08
N ILE A 247 0.18 -15.94 17.67
CA ILE A 247 -0.71 -15.63 16.54
C ILE A 247 0.08 -15.48 15.23
N ALA A 248 1.21 -14.76 15.26
CA ALA A 248 1.97 -14.42 14.07
C ALA A 248 2.66 -15.64 13.44
N VAL A 249 3.18 -16.58 14.24
CA VAL A 249 3.86 -17.78 13.72
C VAL A 249 2.91 -18.66 12.91
N PRO A 250 1.72 -19.06 13.37
CA PRO A 250 0.76 -19.79 12.54
C PRO A 250 0.39 -19.05 11.25
N MET A 251 0.20 -17.72 11.32
CA MET A 251 -0.12 -16.93 10.13
C MET A 251 1.03 -16.89 9.12
N ASN A 252 2.26 -16.77 9.58
CA ASN A 252 3.45 -16.88 8.73
C ASN A 252 3.53 -18.27 8.05
N VAL A 253 3.27 -19.35 8.80
CA VAL A 253 3.25 -20.73 8.26
C VAL A 253 2.16 -20.89 7.21
N VAL A 254 0.94 -20.41 7.47
CA VAL A 254 -0.17 -20.46 6.50
C VAL A 254 0.17 -19.70 5.22
N PHE A 255 0.74 -18.50 5.34
CA PHE A 255 1.07 -17.70 4.16
C PHE A 255 2.25 -18.30 3.38
N LEU A 256 3.26 -18.83 4.07
CA LEU A 256 4.38 -19.55 3.45
C LEU A 256 3.88 -20.82 2.76
N TYR A 257 3.01 -21.59 3.38
CA TYR A 257 2.39 -22.75 2.75
C TYR A 257 1.63 -22.39 1.48
N ALA A 258 0.84 -21.29 1.51
CA ALA A 258 0.10 -20.83 0.34
C ALA A 258 1.05 -20.46 -0.83
N THR A 259 2.17 -19.77 -0.55
CA THR A 259 3.15 -19.40 -1.57
C THR A 259 3.94 -20.59 -2.10
N ILE A 260 4.25 -21.59 -1.26
CA ILE A 260 4.88 -22.86 -1.70
C ILE A 260 3.91 -23.62 -2.62
N LYS A 261 2.64 -23.75 -2.25
CA LYS A 261 1.62 -24.39 -3.10
C LYS A 261 1.43 -23.65 -4.43
N MET A 262 1.44 -22.31 -4.41
CA MET A 262 1.43 -21.50 -5.62
C MET A 262 2.67 -21.77 -6.49
N HIS A 263 3.84 -22.03 -5.89
CA HIS A 263 5.06 -22.35 -6.62
C HIS A 263 5.01 -23.77 -7.23
N GLN A 264 4.37 -24.73 -6.57
CA GLN A 264 4.20 -26.11 -7.05
C GLN A 264 3.14 -26.26 -8.14
N GLU A 265 2.20 -25.31 -8.22
CA GLU A 265 1.11 -25.28 -9.20
C GLU A 265 1.67 -25.08 -10.62
N ALA A 266 1.07 -25.71 -11.62
CA ALA A 266 1.41 -25.53 -13.04
C ALA A 266 1.35 -24.06 -13.45
N ASP A 267 2.15 -23.66 -14.44
CA ASP A 267 2.34 -22.24 -14.78
C ASP A 267 1.11 -21.56 -15.40
N ASP A 268 0.19 -22.35 -15.95
CA ASP A 268 -1.09 -21.94 -16.52
C ASP A 268 -2.28 -22.01 -15.55
N THR A 269 -2.05 -22.51 -14.32
CA THR A 269 -3.06 -22.67 -13.28
C THR A 269 -2.90 -21.60 -12.21
N PHE A 270 -4.02 -21.03 -11.72
CA PHE A 270 -4.01 -19.87 -10.81
C PHE A 270 -4.90 -20.05 -9.57
N VAL A 271 -5.16 -21.29 -9.16
CA VAL A 271 -5.99 -21.60 -7.98
C VAL A 271 -5.26 -21.11 -6.72
N TRP A 272 -3.99 -21.52 -6.59
CA TRP A 272 -3.20 -21.11 -5.44
C TRP A 272 -2.74 -19.65 -5.51
N ALA A 273 -2.59 -19.06 -6.69
CA ALA A 273 -2.37 -17.62 -6.82
C ALA A 273 -3.54 -16.81 -6.22
N LYS A 274 -4.80 -17.20 -6.51
CA LYS A 274 -6.00 -16.56 -5.91
C LYS A 274 -6.06 -16.79 -4.39
N ARG A 275 -5.75 -17.99 -3.91
CA ARG A 275 -5.71 -18.31 -2.46
C ARG A 275 -4.60 -17.53 -1.76
N THR A 276 -3.40 -17.43 -2.35
CA THR A 276 -2.28 -16.64 -1.81
C THR A 276 -2.67 -15.17 -1.69
N PHE A 277 -3.33 -14.61 -2.72
CA PHE A 277 -3.84 -13.25 -2.66
C PHE A 277 -4.84 -13.06 -1.50
N PHE A 278 -5.79 -13.97 -1.32
CA PHE A 278 -6.74 -13.92 -0.20
C PHE A 278 -6.02 -14.02 1.16
N TRP A 279 -5.15 -15.03 1.35
CA TRP A 279 -4.42 -15.21 2.60
C TRP A 279 -3.49 -14.04 2.92
N SER A 280 -2.97 -13.36 1.91
CA SER A 280 -2.17 -12.15 2.14
C SER A 280 -2.96 -11.01 2.78
N LEU A 281 -4.24 -10.83 2.42
CA LEU A 281 -5.12 -9.85 3.04
C LEU A 281 -5.44 -10.21 4.50
N VAL A 282 -5.75 -11.49 4.75
CA VAL A 282 -5.97 -12.01 6.10
C VAL A 282 -4.71 -11.84 6.96
N TYR A 283 -3.52 -12.12 6.38
CA TYR A 283 -2.23 -11.99 7.05
C TYR A 283 -2.03 -10.58 7.65
N ILE A 284 -2.15 -9.54 6.85
CA ILE A 284 -1.94 -8.16 7.33
C ILE A 284 -2.90 -7.82 8.47
N LEU A 285 -4.19 -8.15 8.32
CA LEU A 285 -5.18 -7.86 9.35
C LEU A 285 -4.86 -8.60 10.66
N VAL A 286 -4.58 -9.89 10.58
CA VAL A 286 -4.34 -10.71 11.78
C VAL A 286 -3.02 -10.35 12.46
N VAL A 287 -1.93 -10.19 11.68
CA VAL A 287 -0.59 -9.92 12.26
C VAL A 287 -0.53 -8.53 12.89
N PHE A 288 -1.10 -7.50 12.26
CA PHE A 288 -1.13 -6.16 12.85
C PHE A 288 -2.10 -6.07 14.04
N THR A 289 -3.20 -6.81 14.03
CA THR A 289 -4.05 -6.97 15.23
C THR A 289 -3.29 -7.70 16.35
N ALA A 290 -2.54 -8.76 16.03
CA ALA A 290 -1.71 -9.47 17.00
C ALA A 290 -0.64 -8.58 17.63
N MET A 291 -0.05 -7.63 16.87
CA MET A 291 0.86 -6.64 17.43
C MET A 291 0.18 -5.77 18.48
N MET A 292 -1.06 -5.30 18.21
CA MET A 292 -1.81 -4.44 19.13
C MET A 292 -2.26 -5.14 20.41
N ILE A 293 -2.62 -6.42 20.36
CA ILE A 293 -3.04 -7.17 21.56
C ILE A 293 -1.87 -7.83 22.31
N GLY A 294 -0.73 -7.94 21.66
CA GLY A 294 0.49 -8.53 22.21
C GLY A 294 1.54 -7.52 22.64
N MET A 295 1.22 -6.23 22.70
CA MET A 295 2.11 -5.14 23.14
C MET A 295 2.28 -5.09 24.66
#